data_3eb5e9f35978f5e9a50f571b74ff22a5
#
_entry.id   3eb5e9f35978f5e9a50f571b74ff22a5
#
_cell.length_a   1.000
_cell.length_b   1.000
_cell.length_c   1.000
_cell.angle_alpha   90.00
_cell.angle_beta   90.00
_cell.angle_gamma   90.00
#
_symmetry.space_group_name_H-M   'P 1'
#
loop_
_entity.id
_entity.type
_entity.pdbx_description
1 polymer ?
#
loop_
_entity_poly.entity_id
_entity_poly.type
_entity_poly.pdbx_seq_one_letter_code
_entity_poly.pdbx_strand_id
1 'polypeptide(L)'
;MSSPLLQNQRGVTLVVVLVIVVILGLSLGIAGSTWRTVVQQAKEKELLFRGDQYRRAIGSYYKMAHGGTKGAFPTRLEELLKDPRSLQTMRHIRKLYKDPMTGEDWVLIRQGGTVGGTVTASAGTGGIIGVRSSSDLEPFKKDGFSEVDEKFKDKEKYSEWEFVYEPSASTTPPATKAPPGTAVPPATTPPAGAAPPAEDGN
;
A
#
# COMPACT_ATOMS: atom_id res chain seq x y z
N MET A 1 -69.51 -7.88 -47.72
CA MET A 1 -68.36 -8.75 -47.48
C MET A 1 -67.56 -8.11 -46.35
N SER A 2 -67.77 -8.54 -45.10
CA SER A 2 -67.18 -7.94 -43.92
C SER A 2 -65.95 -8.79 -43.50
N SER A 3 -64.79 -8.18 -43.48
CA SER A 3 -63.52 -8.83 -43.22
C SER A 3 -63.42 -9.31 -41.77
N PRO A 4 -63.18 -10.63 -41.51
CA PRO A 4 -63.10 -11.19 -40.16
C PRO A 4 -61.67 -11.09 -39.53
N LEU A 5 -60.85 -10.13 -39.99
CA LEU A 5 -59.43 -10.11 -39.55
C LEU A 5 -59.17 -9.33 -38.27
N LEU A 6 -60.15 -8.72 -37.63
CA LEU A 6 -59.95 -7.89 -36.45
C LEU A 6 -60.16 -8.63 -35.11
N GLN A 7 -60.60 -9.90 -35.12
CA GLN A 7 -60.96 -10.62 -33.89
C GLN A 7 -59.78 -11.32 -33.19
N ASN A 8 -58.62 -11.48 -33.85
CA ASN A 8 -57.48 -12.19 -33.30
C ASN A 8 -56.37 -11.28 -32.69
N GLN A 9 -56.58 -9.96 -32.71
CA GLN A 9 -55.55 -9.01 -32.24
C GLN A 9 -55.42 -8.99 -30.71
N ARG A 10 -56.46 -9.38 -29.96
CA ARG A 10 -56.39 -9.42 -28.48
C ARG A 10 -55.47 -10.51 -27.98
N GLY A 11 -55.34 -11.64 -28.64
CA GLY A 11 -54.41 -12.70 -28.31
C GLY A 11 -52.94 -12.30 -28.59
N VAL A 12 -52.73 -11.61 -29.72
CA VAL A 12 -51.34 -11.15 -30.10
C VAL A 12 -50.84 -10.10 -29.14
N THR A 13 -51.67 -9.13 -28.73
CA THR A 13 -51.25 -8.11 -27.76
C THR A 13 -50.88 -8.70 -26.40
N LEU A 14 -51.65 -9.71 -25.93
CA LEU A 14 -51.33 -10.38 -24.67
C LEU A 14 -49.98 -11.12 -24.75
N VAL A 15 -49.70 -11.82 -25.85
CA VAL A 15 -48.43 -12.49 -26.08
C VAL A 15 -47.28 -11.49 -26.13
N VAL A 16 -47.46 -10.35 -26.85
CA VAL A 16 -46.42 -9.30 -26.90
C VAL A 16 -46.14 -8.71 -25.53
N VAL A 17 -47.18 -8.41 -24.73
CA VAL A 17 -47.00 -7.90 -23.36
C VAL A 17 -46.27 -8.93 -22.49
N LEU A 18 -46.64 -10.21 -22.60
CA LEU A 18 -45.96 -11.28 -21.85
C LEU A 18 -44.48 -11.36 -22.21
N VAL A 19 -44.13 -11.32 -23.49
CA VAL A 19 -42.73 -11.32 -23.97
C VAL A 19 -41.99 -10.10 -23.45
N ILE A 20 -42.58 -8.91 -23.46
CA ILE A 20 -41.95 -7.70 -22.92
C ILE A 20 -41.68 -7.85 -21.44
N VAL A 21 -42.62 -8.36 -20.65
CA VAL A 21 -42.46 -8.57 -19.21
C VAL A 21 -41.33 -9.56 -18.93
N VAL A 22 -41.21 -10.65 -19.69
CA VAL A 22 -40.12 -11.62 -19.55
C VAL A 22 -38.78 -10.96 -19.89
N ILE A 23 -38.68 -10.20 -20.97
CA ILE A 23 -37.43 -9.49 -21.35
C ILE A 23 -37.03 -8.49 -20.26
N LEU A 24 -37.98 -7.71 -19.75
CA LEU A 24 -37.73 -6.77 -18.65
C LEU A 24 -37.24 -7.50 -17.38
N GLY A 25 -37.86 -8.62 -17.03
CA GLY A 25 -37.45 -9.42 -15.86
C GLY A 25 -36.02 -9.95 -15.99
N LEU A 26 -35.65 -10.49 -17.15
CA LEU A 26 -34.28 -10.95 -17.43
C LEU A 26 -33.28 -9.80 -17.40
N SER A 27 -33.62 -8.65 -17.96
CA SER A 27 -32.76 -7.48 -17.99
C SER A 27 -32.44 -6.94 -16.59
N LEU A 28 -33.42 -6.92 -15.67
CA LEU A 28 -33.24 -6.51 -14.29
C LEU A 28 -32.30 -7.47 -13.51
N GLY A 29 -32.39 -8.77 -13.79
CA GLY A 29 -31.51 -9.77 -13.18
C GLY A 29 -30.03 -9.57 -13.53
N ILE A 30 -29.72 -9.28 -14.78
CA ILE A 30 -28.36 -9.03 -15.26
C ILE A 30 -27.80 -7.71 -14.68
N ALA A 31 -28.63 -6.67 -14.62
CA ALA A 31 -28.20 -5.36 -14.09
C ALA A 31 -27.72 -5.43 -12.63
N GLY A 32 -28.38 -6.25 -11.80
CA GLY A 32 -28.03 -6.38 -10.38
C GLY A 32 -26.64 -7.02 -10.13
N SER A 33 -26.27 -8.01 -10.93
CA SER A 33 -24.94 -8.66 -10.80
C SER A 33 -23.80 -7.73 -11.22
N THR A 34 -23.99 -7.00 -12.30
CA THR A 34 -23.00 -6.02 -12.79
C THR A 34 -22.74 -4.90 -11.79
N TRP A 35 -23.77 -4.43 -11.09
CA TRP A 35 -23.64 -3.39 -10.09
C TRP A 35 -22.74 -3.80 -8.91
N ARG A 36 -22.88 -5.02 -8.41
CA ARG A 36 -22.04 -5.55 -7.32
C ARG A 36 -20.58 -5.56 -7.72
N THR A 37 -20.28 -6.02 -8.93
CA THR A 37 -18.90 -6.07 -9.45
C THR A 37 -18.27 -4.67 -9.53
N VAL A 38 -19.01 -3.69 -10.07
CA VAL A 38 -18.52 -2.30 -10.18
C VAL A 38 -18.25 -1.69 -8.81
N VAL A 39 -19.15 -1.90 -7.85
CA VAL A 39 -18.98 -1.40 -6.48
C VAL A 39 -17.78 -2.05 -5.81
N GLN A 40 -17.59 -3.36 -5.95
CA GLN A 40 -16.44 -4.04 -5.36
C GLN A 40 -15.13 -3.57 -5.98
N GLN A 41 -15.06 -3.38 -7.30
CA GLN A 41 -13.87 -2.82 -7.96
C GLN A 41 -13.56 -1.39 -7.49
N ALA A 42 -14.59 -0.56 -7.28
CA ALA A 42 -14.41 0.78 -6.73
C ALA A 42 -13.84 0.73 -5.30
N LYS A 43 -14.39 -0.16 -4.46
CA LYS A 43 -13.88 -0.39 -3.11
C LYS A 43 -12.44 -0.93 -3.09
N GLU A 44 -12.09 -1.80 -4.03
CA GLU A 44 -10.72 -2.34 -4.17
C GLU A 44 -9.69 -1.23 -4.47
N LYS A 45 -10.03 -0.33 -5.40
CA LYS A 45 -9.17 0.85 -5.67
C LYS A 45 -8.99 1.72 -4.44
N GLU A 46 -10.07 1.93 -3.70
CA GLU A 46 -10.05 2.70 -2.47
C GLU A 46 -9.26 1.97 -1.36
N LEU A 47 -9.31 0.63 -1.32
CA LEU A 47 -8.53 -0.20 -0.39
C LEU A 47 -7.03 -0.01 -0.61
N LEU A 48 -6.58 -0.10 -1.86
CA LEU A 48 -5.18 0.13 -2.23
C LEU A 48 -4.74 1.55 -1.86
N PHE A 49 -5.57 2.56 -2.17
CA PHE A 49 -5.26 3.95 -1.86
C PHE A 49 -5.14 4.20 -0.35
N ARG A 50 -6.14 3.77 0.45
CA ARG A 50 -6.15 3.98 1.90
C ARG A 50 -5.06 3.17 2.61
N GLY A 51 -4.84 1.92 2.18
CA GLY A 51 -3.77 1.08 2.71
C GLY A 51 -2.39 1.70 2.49
N ASP A 52 -2.15 2.24 1.28
CA ASP A 52 -0.91 2.96 0.97
C ASP A 52 -0.75 4.25 1.80
N GLN A 53 -1.84 4.98 2.08
CA GLN A 53 -1.80 6.13 2.98
C GLN A 53 -1.33 5.73 4.39
N TYR A 54 -1.82 4.62 4.94
CA TYR A 54 -1.36 4.12 6.24
C TYR A 54 0.10 3.67 6.20
N ARG A 55 0.51 2.93 5.17
CA ARG A 55 1.90 2.50 4.99
C ARG A 55 2.86 3.70 4.95
N ARG A 56 2.52 4.74 4.18
CA ARG A 56 3.32 5.98 4.10
C ARG A 56 3.32 6.75 5.42
N ALA A 57 2.19 6.82 6.11
CA ALA A 57 2.08 7.50 7.39
C ALA A 57 2.94 6.82 8.46
N ILE A 58 2.88 5.48 8.56
CA ILE A 58 3.72 4.69 9.45
C ILE A 58 5.20 4.88 9.11
N GLY A 59 5.55 4.86 7.82
CA GLY A 59 6.91 5.12 7.37
C GLY A 59 7.40 6.53 7.71
N SER A 60 6.55 7.54 7.58
CA SER A 60 6.87 8.91 7.98
C SER A 60 7.09 9.03 9.48
N TYR A 61 6.22 8.40 10.30
CA TYR A 61 6.35 8.34 11.75
C TYR A 61 7.66 7.66 12.19
N TYR A 62 8.00 6.53 11.56
CA TYR A 62 9.21 5.76 11.83
C TYR A 62 10.50 6.53 11.49
N LYS A 63 10.51 7.21 10.33
CA LYS A 63 11.68 7.98 9.86
C LYS A 63 11.95 9.22 10.70
N MET A 64 10.92 9.78 11.33
CA MET A 64 11.04 11.01 12.08
C MET A 64 11.66 10.77 13.46
N ALA A 65 12.84 11.34 13.64
CA ALA A 65 13.55 11.28 14.93
C ALA A 65 13.10 12.42 15.83
N HIS A 66 12.48 12.11 16.96
CA HIS A 66 12.16 13.07 18.01
C HIS A 66 12.77 12.61 19.32
N GLY A 67 13.43 13.54 20.03
CA GLY A 67 13.97 13.26 21.35
C GLY A 67 15.03 12.15 21.40
N GLY A 68 15.77 11.93 20.31
CA GLY A 68 16.78 10.86 20.22
C GLY A 68 16.24 9.47 19.85
N THR A 69 14.92 9.29 19.74
CA THR A 69 14.32 8.00 19.40
C THR A 69 14.07 7.94 17.88
N LYS A 70 14.96 7.24 17.16
CA LYS A 70 14.76 6.89 15.75
C LYS A 70 14.24 5.46 15.66
N GLY A 71 13.38 5.20 14.66
CA GLY A 71 12.97 3.84 14.36
C GLY A 71 11.90 3.26 15.29
N ALA A 72 11.13 4.12 15.97
CA ALA A 72 9.99 3.67 16.76
C ALA A 72 8.71 3.66 15.92
N PHE A 73 7.96 2.56 16.00
CA PHE A 73 6.64 2.44 15.41
C PHE A 73 5.55 2.99 16.33
N PRO A 74 4.42 3.48 15.80
CA PRO A 74 3.30 3.95 16.61
C PRO A 74 2.65 2.79 17.37
N THR A 75 2.20 3.05 18.59
CA THR A 75 1.48 2.06 19.40
C THR A 75 -0.01 2.07 19.10
N ARG A 76 -0.52 3.22 18.63
CA ARG A 76 -1.92 3.44 18.24
C ARG A 76 -1.98 4.24 16.94
N LEU A 77 -3.03 4.04 16.15
CA LEU A 77 -3.23 4.77 14.90
C LEU A 77 -3.47 6.28 15.13
N GLU A 78 -3.99 6.67 16.29
CA GLU A 78 -4.22 8.08 16.66
C GLU A 78 -2.91 8.87 16.73
N GLU A 79 -1.78 8.22 17.02
CA GLU A 79 -0.46 8.84 17.04
C GLU A 79 -0.05 9.34 15.64
N LEU A 80 -0.61 8.75 14.57
CA LEU A 80 -0.41 9.22 13.20
C LEU A 80 -1.14 10.55 12.92
N LEU A 81 -2.23 10.85 13.66
CA LEU A 81 -2.95 12.14 13.57
C LEU A 81 -2.24 13.22 14.34
N LYS A 82 -1.64 12.88 15.48
CA LYS A 82 -0.91 13.79 16.35
C LYS A 82 0.22 13.04 17.01
N ASP A 83 1.45 13.28 16.56
CA ASP A 83 2.65 12.64 17.12
C ASP A 83 2.91 13.16 18.54
N PRO A 84 2.80 12.30 19.56
CA PRO A 84 3.01 12.72 20.95
C PRO A 84 4.48 13.03 21.26
N ARG A 85 5.41 12.64 20.40
CA ARG A 85 6.85 12.85 20.56
C ARG A 85 7.30 14.24 20.14
N SER A 86 6.46 14.93 19.34
CA SER A 86 6.78 16.25 18.81
C SER A 86 6.21 17.35 19.70
N LEU A 87 7.02 18.37 20.00
CA LEU A 87 6.57 19.59 20.66
C LEU A 87 5.64 20.42 19.78
N GLN A 88 5.78 20.32 18.46
CA GLN A 88 4.87 20.93 17.50
C GLN A 88 3.86 19.88 17.02
N THR A 89 2.64 20.30 16.67
CA THR A 89 1.62 19.39 16.15
C THR A 89 2.05 18.85 14.78
N MET A 90 2.62 17.65 14.78
CA MET A 90 2.98 16.91 13.58
C MET A 90 1.90 15.89 13.24
N ARG A 91 1.55 15.84 11.96
CA ARG A 91 0.55 14.90 11.42
C ARG A 91 1.16 14.10 10.30
N HIS A 92 1.03 12.78 10.38
CA HIS A 92 1.49 11.85 9.36
C HIS A 92 0.35 11.41 8.43
N ILE A 93 -0.90 11.48 8.91
CA ILE A 93 -2.12 11.20 8.15
C ILE A 93 -3.15 12.29 8.41
N ARG A 94 -4.00 12.59 7.43
CA ARG A 94 -5.02 13.64 7.55
C ARG A 94 -6.18 13.24 8.45
N LYS A 95 -6.63 11.98 8.33
CA LYS A 95 -7.72 11.38 9.12
C LYS A 95 -7.52 9.87 9.17
N LEU A 96 -8.10 9.22 10.16
CA LEU A 96 -8.19 7.78 10.19
C LEU A 96 -9.30 7.35 9.21
N TYR A 97 -8.93 6.48 8.29
CA TYR A 97 -9.85 5.91 7.32
C TYR A 97 -10.33 4.56 7.84
N LYS A 98 -11.58 4.25 7.58
CA LYS A 98 -12.11 2.89 7.77
C LYS A 98 -11.78 2.03 6.56
N ASP A 99 -11.78 0.71 6.76
CA ASP A 99 -11.65 -0.27 5.69
C ASP A 99 -12.82 -0.11 4.70
N PRO A 100 -12.55 0.17 3.41
CA PRO A 100 -13.61 0.36 2.42
C PRO A 100 -14.34 -0.92 2.06
N MET A 101 -13.74 -2.10 2.31
CA MET A 101 -14.38 -3.38 2.00
C MET A 101 -15.47 -3.70 3.02
N THR A 102 -15.16 -3.60 4.30
CA THR A 102 -16.05 -3.97 5.40
C THR A 102 -16.78 -2.78 6.03
N GLY A 103 -16.20 -1.57 5.95
CA GLY A 103 -16.69 -0.38 6.64
C GLY A 103 -16.27 -0.30 8.10
N GLU A 104 -15.53 -1.29 8.59
CA GLU A 104 -15.04 -1.41 9.96
C GLU A 104 -13.63 -0.82 10.11
N ASP A 105 -13.04 -1.01 11.27
CA ASP A 105 -11.66 -0.60 11.52
C ASP A 105 -10.69 -1.63 10.91
N TRP A 106 -9.50 -1.15 10.55
CA TRP A 106 -8.45 -1.98 9.99
C TRP A 106 -7.92 -2.98 11.02
N VAL A 107 -7.55 -4.16 10.54
CA VAL A 107 -6.77 -5.11 11.34
C VAL A 107 -5.33 -4.63 11.40
N LEU A 108 -4.82 -4.45 12.61
CA LEU A 108 -3.48 -3.92 12.85
C LEU A 108 -2.44 -5.03 12.77
N ILE A 109 -1.37 -4.77 12.03
CA ILE A 109 -0.21 -5.66 11.98
C ILE A 109 0.86 -5.06 12.89
N ARG A 110 1.31 -5.83 13.90
CA ARG A 110 2.27 -5.37 14.91
C ARG A 110 3.61 -6.06 14.78
N GLN A 111 4.66 -5.38 15.20
CA GLN A 111 6.00 -5.92 15.23
C GLN A 111 6.08 -7.06 16.27
N GLY A 112 6.69 -8.18 15.88
CA GLY A 112 6.82 -9.36 16.76
C GLY A 112 5.66 -10.36 16.68
N GLY A 113 4.66 -10.14 15.81
CA GLY A 113 3.54 -11.04 15.57
C GLY A 113 3.77 -12.14 14.54
N THR A 114 5.02 -12.49 14.22
CA THR A 114 5.32 -13.57 13.27
C THR A 114 5.52 -14.88 14.01
N VAL A 115 4.51 -15.74 14.01
CA VAL A 115 4.68 -17.15 14.33
C VAL A 115 4.52 -17.94 13.03
N GLY A 116 5.62 -18.52 12.54
CA GLY A 116 5.58 -19.47 11.41
C GLY A 116 5.29 -18.87 10.04
N GLY A 117 5.78 -17.65 9.73
CA GLY A 117 5.66 -17.08 8.39
C GLY A 117 4.28 -16.48 8.05
N THR A 118 3.33 -16.61 8.94
CA THR A 118 2.02 -15.97 8.83
C THR A 118 1.98 -14.80 9.81
N VAL A 119 1.80 -13.60 9.31
CA VAL A 119 1.57 -12.41 10.15
C VAL A 119 0.23 -12.60 10.83
N THR A 120 0.24 -13.13 12.04
CA THR A 120 -0.97 -13.18 12.84
C THR A 120 -1.29 -11.76 13.31
N ALA A 121 -2.53 -11.34 13.09
CA ALA A 121 -3.13 -10.15 13.71
C ALA A 121 -3.25 -10.38 15.22
N SER A 122 -2.15 -10.76 15.83
CA SER A 122 -2.09 -11.10 17.23
C SER A 122 -1.72 -9.85 18.02
N ALA A 123 -2.31 -9.74 19.17
CA ALA A 123 -2.08 -8.74 20.21
C ALA A 123 -0.60 -8.70 20.68
N GLY A 124 0.34 -8.53 19.74
CA GLY A 124 1.73 -8.24 20.06
C GLY A 124 1.80 -6.89 20.74
N THR A 125 2.60 -6.81 21.80
CA THR A 125 2.93 -5.57 22.52
C THR A 125 3.80 -4.63 21.69
N GLY A 126 4.20 -5.04 20.47
CA GLY A 126 5.02 -4.25 19.55
C GLY A 126 4.27 -3.11 18.85
N GLY A 127 5.01 -2.15 18.29
CA GLY A 127 4.45 -1.06 17.50
C GLY A 127 3.77 -1.54 16.22
N ILE A 128 2.88 -0.72 15.68
CA ILE A 128 2.11 -1.00 14.46
C ILE A 128 3.00 -0.80 13.25
N ILE A 129 3.26 -1.86 12.50
CA ILE A 129 4.07 -1.84 11.27
C ILE A 129 3.24 -1.71 10.01
N GLY A 130 1.94 -2.02 10.08
CA GLY A 130 1.04 -1.99 8.94
C GLY A 130 -0.41 -2.23 9.31
N VAL A 131 -1.25 -2.25 8.26
CA VAL A 131 -2.68 -2.53 8.35
C VAL A 131 -3.11 -3.51 7.25
N ARG A 132 -4.21 -4.23 7.47
CA ARG A 132 -4.85 -5.08 6.46
C ARG A 132 -6.36 -5.04 6.59
N SER A 133 -7.06 -5.40 5.51
CA SER A 133 -8.51 -5.60 5.54
C SER A 133 -8.88 -6.86 6.33
N SER A 134 -10.07 -6.89 6.88
CA SER A 134 -10.69 -8.11 7.44
C SER A 134 -11.56 -8.86 6.43
N SER A 135 -11.63 -8.40 5.18
CA SER A 135 -12.50 -8.99 4.14
C SER A 135 -11.90 -10.25 3.54
N ASP A 136 -12.68 -11.33 3.56
CA ASP A 136 -12.33 -12.62 2.93
C ASP A 136 -12.82 -12.72 1.47
N LEU A 137 -13.30 -11.63 0.88
CA LEU A 137 -13.70 -11.61 -0.52
C LEU A 137 -12.46 -11.77 -1.43
N GLU A 138 -12.70 -12.39 -2.60
CA GLU A 138 -11.68 -12.56 -3.63
C GLU A 138 -11.41 -11.24 -4.37
N PRO A 139 -10.12 -10.88 -4.56
CA PRO A 139 -9.74 -9.69 -5.31
C PRO A 139 -10.04 -9.83 -6.82
N PHE A 140 -10.49 -8.74 -7.44
CA PHE A 140 -10.58 -8.68 -8.90
C PHE A 140 -9.23 -8.42 -9.54
N LYS A 141 -8.41 -7.57 -8.92
CA LYS A 141 -7.09 -7.26 -9.44
C LYS A 141 -6.12 -8.37 -9.08
N LYS A 142 -5.65 -9.10 -10.10
CA LYS A 142 -4.69 -10.20 -9.95
C LYS A 142 -3.30 -9.84 -10.46
N ASP A 143 -3.17 -8.74 -11.25
CA ASP A 143 -1.90 -8.32 -11.85
C ASP A 143 -1.85 -6.78 -12.05
N GLY A 144 -0.69 -6.29 -12.49
CA GLY A 144 -0.50 -4.85 -12.73
C GLY A 144 -0.44 -4.04 -11.43
N PHE A 145 0.12 -4.60 -10.37
CA PHE A 145 0.42 -3.90 -9.13
C PHE A 145 1.64 -2.99 -9.28
N SER A 146 1.75 -2.00 -8.41
CA SER A 146 2.97 -1.22 -8.27
C SER A 146 4.07 -2.10 -7.66
N GLU A 147 5.34 -1.75 -7.88
CA GLU A 147 6.50 -2.47 -7.34
C GLU A 147 6.38 -2.75 -5.82
N VAL A 148 5.82 -1.80 -5.08
CA VAL A 148 5.62 -1.92 -3.62
C VAL A 148 4.50 -2.89 -3.25
N ASP A 149 3.53 -3.10 -4.15
CA ASP A 149 2.34 -3.93 -3.95
C ASP A 149 2.42 -5.27 -4.71
N GLU A 150 3.56 -5.57 -5.34
CA GLU A 150 3.76 -6.80 -6.13
C GLU A 150 3.49 -8.07 -5.29
N LYS A 151 3.71 -8.00 -3.98
CA LYS A 151 3.38 -9.07 -3.03
C LYS A 151 1.89 -9.39 -2.92
N PHE A 152 1.00 -8.56 -3.47
CA PHE A 152 -0.45 -8.82 -3.52
C PHE A 152 -0.86 -9.69 -4.71
N LYS A 153 0.05 -9.90 -5.66
CA LYS A 153 -0.14 -10.83 -6.75
C LYS A 153 -0.37 -12.23 -6.17
N ASP A 154 -1.25 -12.98 -6.79
CA ASP A 154 -1.62 -14.35 -6.42
C ASP A 154 -2.28 -14.52 -5.04
N LYS A 155 -2.67 -13.44 -4.38
CA LYS A 155 -3.44 -13.50 -3.15
C LYS A 155 -4.91 -13.76 -3.46
N GLU A 156 -5.49 -14.71 -2.71
CA GLU A 156 -6.88 -15.12 -2.91
C GLU A 156 -7.89 -14.25 -2.18
N LYS A 157 -7.46 -13.51 -1.15
CA LYS A 157 -8.32 -12.71 -0.29
C LYS A 157 -7.77 -11.32 -0.02
N TYR A 158 -8.67 -10.34 0.14
CA TYR A 158 -8.24 -8.99 0.56
C TYR A 158 -7.62 -8.99 1.97
N SER A 159 -7.97 -9.94 2.84
CA SER A 159 -7.35 -10.10 4.16
C SER A 159 -5.86 -10.48 4.11
N GLU A 160 -5.37 -10.91 2.96
CA GLU A 160 -3.95 -11.20 2.73
C GLU A 160 -3.18 -10.00 2.16
N TRP A 161 -3.86 -8.90 1.83
CA TRP A 161 -3.23 -7.68 1.36
C TRP A 161 -2.74 -6.86 2.55
N GLU A 162 -1.46 -7.04 2.85
CA GLU A 162 -0.80 -6.42 3.99
C GLU A 162 -0.05 -5.16 3.59
N PHE A 163 -0.55 -4.02 4.04
CA PHE A 163 0.06 -2.71 3.81
C PHE A 163 1.09 -2.43 4.92
N VAL A 164 2.22 -3.11 4.85
CA VAL A 164 3.29 -3.03 5.84
C VAL A 164 4.36 -2.05 5.36
N TYR A 165 4.84 -1.23 6.29
CA TYR A 165 6.05 -0.45 6.10
C TYR A 165 7.26 -1.27 6.55
N GLU A 166 8.14 -1.60 5.61
CA GLU A 166 9.41 -2.24 5.87
C GLU A 166 10.50 -1.16 5.85
N PRO A 167 11.20 -0.92 6.98
CA PRO A 167 12.34 -0.04 6.97
C PRO A 167 13.38 -0.66 6.04
N SER A 168 13.65 -0.04 4.90
CA SER A 168 14.78 -0.45 4.06
C SER A 168 16.03 -0.37 4.93
N ALA A 169 16.64 -1.51 5.23
CA ALA A 169 18.03 -1.53 5.65
C ALA A 169 18.76 -0.69 4.58
N SER A 170 19.33 0.44 5.01
CA SER A 170 19.94 1.46 4.16
C SER A 170 20.50 0.85 2.89
N THR A 171 19.87 1.17 1.77
CA THR A 171 20.48 0.91 0.47
C THR A 171 21.81 1.62 0.51
N THR A 172 22.89 0.88 0.71
CA THR A 172 24.24 1.34 0.42
C THR A 172 24.15 1.89 -1.00
N PRO A 173 24.46 3.16 -1.25
CA PRO A 173 24.45 3.69 -2.62
C PRO A 173 25.23 2.71 -3.48
N PRO A 174 24.77 2.35 -4.68
CA PRO A 174 25.55 1.51 -5.56
C PRO A 174 26.94 2.15 -5.65
N ALA A 175 27.97 1.41 -5.25
CA ALA A 175 29.34 1.85 -5.33
C ALA A 175 29.55 2.35 -6.75
N THR A 176 29.72 3.65 -6.89
CA THR A 176 30.06 4.29 -8.16
C THR A 176 31.30 3.55 -8.64
N LYS A 177 31.12 2.76 -9.68
CA LYS A 177 32.19 2.04 -10.36
C LYS A 177 33.19 3.11 -10.80
N ALA A 178 34.28 3.23 -10.05
CA ALA A 178 35.37 4.13 -10.42
C ALA A 178 35.80 3.78 -11.84
N PRO A 179 36.02 4.77 -12.71
CA PRO A 179 36.52 4.51 -14.05
C PRO A 179 37.90 3.85 -13.93
N PRO A 180 38.22 2.85 -14.77
CA PRO A 180 39.52 2.20 -14.74
C PRO A 180 40.59 3.12 -15.27
N GLY A 181 41.63 3.36 -14.46
CA GLY A 181 42.95 3.62 -14.92
C GLY A 181 43.30 5.06 -15.28
N THR A 182 43.91 5.76 -14.33
CA THR A 182 45.09 6.56 -14.66
C THR A 182 46.16 6.17 -13.66
N ALA A 183 47.13 5.42 -14.13
CA ALA A 183 48.33 5.06 -13.40
C ALA A 183 49.10 6.35 -13.06
N VAL A 184 49.21 6.63 -11.75
CA VAL A 184 50.12 7.64 -11.25
C VAL A 184 51.51 7.02 -11.27
N PRO A 185 52.55 7.62 -11.94
CA PRO A 185 53.92 7.12 -11.85
C PRO A 185 54.48 7.33 -10.44
N PRO A 186 55.41 6.47 -9.99
CA PRO A 186 55.96 6.55 -8.67
C PRO A 186 56.77 7.82 -8.44
N ALA A 187 56.43 8.51 -7.36
CA ALA A 187 57.19 9.69 -6.91
C ALA A 187 58.62 9.30 -6.54
N THR A 188 59.56 9.94 -7.22
CA THR A 188 60.98 9.86 -6.98
C THR A 188 61.31 10.44 -5.61
N THR A 189 61.93 9.66 -4.76
CA THR A 189 62.50 10.07 -3.46
C THR A 189 63.61 11.09 -3.66
N PRO A 190 63.57 12.27 -3.01
CA PRO A 190 64.73 13.14 -2.98
C PRO A 190 65.81 12.64 -2.03
N PRO A 191 67.09 12.80 -2.33
CA PRO A 191 68.18 12.34 -1.49
C PRO A 191 68.33 13.17 -0.20
N ALA A 192 68.63 12.50 0.86
CA ALA A 192 69.04 13.09 2.13
C ALA A 192 70.41 13.80 1.99
N GLY A 193 70.46 14.99 2.50
CA GLY A 193 71.77 15.64 2.65
C GLY A 193 71.67 17.15 2.83
N ALA A 194 71.83 17.58 4.05
CA ALA A 194 72.66 18.71 4.50
C ALA A 194 72.06 19.34 5.76
N ALA A 195 72.77 19.16 6.85
CA ALA A 195 72.56 19.87 8.12
C ALA A 195 72.95 21.36 7.93
N PRO A 196 72.23 22.29 8.54
CA PRO A 196 72.71 23.66 8.67
C PRO A 196 73.69 23.81 9.84
N PRO A 197 74.67 24.71 9.70
CA PRO A 197 75.68 24.94 10.76
C PRO A 197 75.10 25.78 11.91
N ALA A 198 75.63 25.54 13.09
CA ALA A 198 75.42 26.31 14.28
C ALA A 198 75.92 27.75 14.09
N GLU A 199 75.16 28.72 14.48
CA GLU A 199 75.64 30.10 14.75
C GLU A 199 75.60 30.35 16.24
N ASP A 200 76.85 30.59 16.73
CA ASP A 200 77.12 31.09 18.04
C ASP A 200 76.77 32.59 18.16
N GLY A 201 76.41 32.99 19.33
CA GLY A 201 76.95 34.23 19.88
C GLY A 201 76.03 35.46 19.91
N ASN A 202 75.58 35.83 20.98
CA ASN A 202 75.81 36.98 21.84
C ASN A 202 74.56 37.41 22.58
#